data_16ccce58fb615a779b07fc0fdb88134a
#
_entry.id   16ccce58fb615a779b07fc0fdb88134a
#
_cell.length_a   1.000
_cell.length_b   1.000
_cell.length_c   1.000
_cell.angle_alpha   90.00
_cell.angle_beta   90.00
_cell.angle_gamma   90.00
#
_symmetry.space_group_name_H-M   'P 1'
#
loop_
_entity.id
_entity.type
_entity.pdbx_description
1 polymer ?
#
loop_
_entity_poly.entity_id
_entity_poly.type
_entity_poly.pdbx_seq_one_letter_code
_entity_poly.pdbx_strand_id
1 'polypeptide(L)'
;VGEHHGRHRGQVQGRVTAGHVDRGASPAVPPIPGLKDTPYWTSTEALVSETIPKRLAVIGSSVVALELAQAFARLGAKVTILARSTLFFREDPAIGEAVTAAFRMEGIEVREHTQASQVAYINGEGDGEFVLTTAHGELRADKLLVATGRAPNTRKLALDATGVTLTPQGAIVIDPGMRTSVEHIYAAGDCTDQPQFVYVAAAAGTRAAINMTGGDAALNLTAMPAVVFTD
;
A
#
# COMPACT_ATOMS: atom_id res chain seq x y z
N VAL A 1 0.86 31.90 -40.31
CA VAL A 1 0.57 31.53 -38.91
C VAL A 1 0.37 30.04 -38.92
N GLY A 2 1.45 29.28 -38.68
CA GLY A 2 1.47 27.83 -38.67
C GLY A 2 1.48 27.33 -37.23
N GLU A 3 0.43 26.68 -36.79
CA GLU A 3 0.41 25.96 -35.51
C GLU A 3 1.29 24.72 -35.61
N HIS A 4 2.45 24.75 -34.97
CA HIS A 4 3.24 23.57 -34.73
C HIS A 4 2.57 22.77 -33.60
N HIS A 5 1.76 21.78 -33.95
CA HIS A 5 1.39 20.70 -33.05
C HIS A 5 2.63 19.84 -32.80
N GLY A 6 3.35 20.17 -31.73
CA GLY A 6 4.38 19.31 -31.18
C GLY A 6 3.75 18.05 -30.64
N ARG A 7 3.86 16.94 -31.37
CA ARG A 7 3.55 15.61 -30.87
C ARG A 7 4.55 15.27 -29.75
N HIS A 8 4.15 15.47 -28.51
CA HIS A 8 4.87 14.93 -27.37
C HIS A 8 4.80 13.40 -27.43
N ARG A 9 5.90 12.77 -27.84
CA ARG A 9 6.06 11.31 -27.84
C ARG A 9 6.17 10.85 -26.39
N GLY A 10 5.18 10.16 -25.93
CA GLY A 10 5.23 9.04 -25.02
C GLY A 10 5.90 9.21 -23.66
N GLN A 11 5.41 10.10 -22.80
CA GLN A 11 5.66 10.00 -21.37
C GLN A 11 4.50 9.24 -20.69
N VAL A 12 4.74 8.00 -20.26
CA VAL A 12 3.94 7.40 -19.21
C VAL A 12 4.58 7.79 -17.87
N GLN A 13 4.67 9.09 -17.63
CA GLN A 13 4.56 9.59 -16.27
C GLN A 13 3.11 9.37 -15.88
N GLY A 14 2.84 8.98 -14.64
CA GLY A 14 1.48 8.97 -14.10
C GLY A 14 0.84 10.36 -14.15
N ARG A 15 0.69 10.91 -15.35
CA ARG A 15 0.05 12.17 -15.64
C ARG A 15 -1.36 11.87 -16.05
N VAL A 16 -2.23 11.87 -15.07
CA VAL A 16 -3.65 11.96 -15.32
C VAL A 16 -3.97 13.42 -15.55
N THR A 17 -4.53 13.73 -16.73
CA THR A 17 -5.09 15.02 -17.02
C THR A 17 -6.24 15.31 -16.06
N ALA A 18 -6.15 16.44 -15.37
CA ALA A 18 -7.20 17.15 -14.64
C ALA A 18 -8.22 16.28 -13.89
N GLY A 19 -8.06 16.17 -12.60
CA GLY A 19 -8.97 15.53 -11.64
C GLY A 19 -8.18 14.53 -10.83
N HIS A 20 -8.20 14.66 -9.56
CA HIS A 20 -7.58 13.85 -8.51
C HIS A 20 -6.64 12.76 -9.01
N VAL A 21 -5.36 13.06 -9.00
CA VAL A 21 -4.33 12.14 -9.47
C VAL A 21 -3.84 11.34 -8.27
N ASP A 22 -4.40 10.18 -8.10
CA ASP A 22 -3.83 9.15 -7.26
C ASP A 22 -2.63 8.57 -8.02
N ARG A 23 -1.44 9.09 -7.75
CA ARG A 23 -0.22 8.74 -8.46
C ARG A 23 0.42 7.54 -7.79
N GLY A 24 0.75 6.54 -8.60
CA GLY A 24 1.54 5.42 -8.19
C GLY A 24 0.72 4.23 -7.71
N ALA A 25 0.32 4.16 -6.46
CA ALA A 25 -0.44 3.05 -5.90
C ALA A 25 -1.49 3.52 -4.89
N SER A 26 -2.54 2.72 -4.74
CA SER A 26 -3.61 2.90 -3.75
C SER A 26 -3.62 1.76 -2.73
N PRO A 27 -4.21 1.94 -1.53
CA PRO A 27 -4.38 0.84 -0.60
C PRO A 27 -5.06 -0.37 -1.26
N ALA A 28 -4.47 -1.55 -1.07
CA ALA A 28 -5.04 -2.80 -1.57
C ALA A 28 -6.09 -3.31 -0.59
N VAL A 29 -7.32 -3.51 -1.08
CA VAL A 29 -8.43 -4.02 -0.28
C VAL A 29 -8.61 -5.50 -0.61
N PRO A 30 -8.44 -6.41 0.36
CA PRO A 30 -8.57 -7.84 0.13
C PRO A 30 -10.03 -8.22 -0.16
N PRO A 31 -10.28 -9.27 -0.96
CA PRO A 31 -11.63 -9.71 -1.32
C PRO A 31 -12.29 -10.50 -0.17
N ILE A 32 -12.40 -9.90 1.00
CA ILE A 32 -13.09 -10.50 2.15
C ILE A 32 -14.60 -10.21 2.01
N PRO A 33 -15.46 -11.24 2.09
CA PRO A 33 -16.90 -11.06 2.06
C PRO A 33 -17.40 -10.01 3.05
N GLY A 34 -18.23 -9.08 2.59
CA GLY A 34 -18.82 -7.99 3.36
C GLY A 34 -17.91 -6.79 3.60
N LEU A 35 -16.58 -6.92 3.50
CA LEU A 35 -15.65 -5.82 3.82
C LEU A 35 -15.94 -4.53 3.04
N LYS A 36 -16.17 -4.62 1.74
CA LYS A 36 -16.36 -3.44 0.87
C LYS A 36 -17.60 -2.62 1.22
N ASP A 37 -18.56 -3.23 1.88
CA ASP A 37 -19.83 -2.60 2.26
C ASP A 37 -19.78 -1.99 3.66
N THR A 38 -18.60 -1.93 4.27
CA THR A 38 -18.38 -1.40 5.62
C THR A 38 -17.57 -0.10 5.57
N PRO A 39 -17.67 0.77 6.59
CA PRO A 39 -16.89 2.00 6.68
C PRO A 39 -15.47 1.73 7.25
N TYR A 40 -14.75 0.74 6.69
CA TYR A 40 -13.38 0.46 7.10
C TYR A 40 -12.45 1.64 6.79
N TRP A 41 -11.38 1.73 7.54
CA TRP A 41 -10.31 2.69 7.30
C TRP A 41 -9.21 2.07 6.44
N THR A 42 -8.63 2.89 5.58
CA THR A 42 -7.26 2.73 5.09
C THR A 42 -6.33 3.63 5.91
N SER A 43 -5.05 3.71 5.52
CA SER A 43 -4.13 4.68 6.13
C SER A 43 -4.61 6.14 5.99
N THR A 44 -5.38 6.45 4.94
CA THR A 44 -5.90 7.80 4.71
C THR A 44 -6.90 8.20 5.79
N GLU A 45 -7.91 7.37 6.05
CA GLU A 45 -8.93 7.64 7.06
C GLU A 45 -8.34 7.60 8.48
N ALA A 46 -7.39 6.67 8.72
CA ALA A 46 -6.73 6.55 10.01
C ALA A 46 -5.93 7.82 10.37
N LEU A 47 -5.19 8.38 9.41
CA LEU A 47 -4.34 9.56 9.63
C LEU A 47 -5.11 10.87 9.82
N VAL A 48 -6.35 10.95 9.34
CA VAL A 48 -7.20 12.15 9.49
C VAL A 48 -8.28 11.98 10.54
N SER A 49 -8.26 10.87 11.29
CA SER A 49 -9.26 10.61 12.32
C SER A 49 -9.11 11.61 13.48
N GLU A 50 -10.21 12.27 13.83
CA GLU A 50 -10.28 13.20 14.96
C GLU A 50 -10.53 12.49 16.30
N THR A 51 -10.77 11.19 16.28
CA THR A 51 -11.10 10.39 17.46
C THR A 51 -10.26 9.13 17.54
N ILE A 52 -9.94 8.73 18.78
CA ILE A 52 -9.27 7.46 19.05
C ILE A 52 -10.35 6.41 19.38
N PRO A 53 -10.44 5.31 18.59
CA PRO A 53 -11.39 4.25 18.88
C PRO A 53 -11.00 3.51 20.17
N LYS A 54 -11.97 3.03 20.92
CA LYS A 54 -11.68 2.18 22.10
C LYS A 54 -11.08 0.84 21.68
N ARG A 55 -11.56 0.27 20.57
CA ARG A 55 -11.09 -1.00 20.01
C ARG A 55 -10.80 -0.82 18.52
N LEU A 56 -9.59 -1.13 18.12
CA LEU A 56 -9.16 -1.10 16.72
C LEU A 56 -8.75 -2.50 16.26
N ALA A 57 -9.43 -3.03 15.26
CA ALA A 57 -8.95 -4.20 14.53
C ALA A 57 -8.09 -3.76 13.34
N VAL A 58 -6.98 -4.45 13.09
CA VAL A 58 -6.07 -4.17 11.99
C VAL A 58 -5.92 -5.43 11.14
N ILE A 59 -6.24 -5.36 9.86
CA ILE A 59 -5.95 -6.42 8.89
C ILE A 59 -4.70 -6.03 8.13
N GLY A 60 -3.60 -6.75 8.35
CA GLY A 60 -2.30 -6.54 7.74
C GLY A 60 -1.14 -6.79 8.70
N SER A 61 0.06 -7.02 8.15
CA SER A 61 1.25 -7.36 8.92
C SER A 61 2.54 -6.76 8.37
N SER A 62 2.41 -5.73 7.55
CA SER A 62 3.54 -4.98 6.98
C SER A 62 3.61 -3.56 7.56
N VAL A 63 4.61 -2.80 7.14
CA VAL A 63 4.99 -1.49 7.71
C VAL A 63 3.81 -0.62 8.13
N VAL A 64 2.93 -0.23 7.20
CA VAL A 64 1.81 0.69 7.49
C VAL A 64 0.85 0.13 8.55
N ALA A 65 0.58 -1.19 8.51
CA ALA A 65 -0.27 -1.83 9.50
C ALA A 65 0.32 -1.71 10.90
N LEU A 66 1.61 -1.96 11.03
CA LEU A 66 2.30 -2.02 12.32
C LEU A 66 2.57 -0.63 12.90
N GLU A 67 3.01 0.32 12.08
CA GLU A 67 3.19 1.71 12.51
C GLU A 67 1.88 2.31 13.03
N LEU A 68 0.78 2.16 12.30
CA LEU A 68 -0.51 2.69 12.73
C LEU A 68 -1.10 1.90 13.92
N ALA A 69 -0.93 0.58 13.96
CA ALA A 69 -1.36 -0.22 15.11
C ALA A 69 -0.68 0.24 16.40
N GLN A 70 0.64 0.41 16.38
CA GLN A 70 1.39 0.88 17.56
C GLN A 70 1.02 2.31 17.92
N ALA A 71 0.90 3.20 16.93
CA ALA A 71 0.50 4.59 17.17
C ALA A 71 -0.87 4.66 17.88
N PHE A 72 -1.89 3.94 17.38
CA PHE A 72 -3.21 3.93 18.01
C PHE A 72 -3.19 3.24 19.39
N ALA A 73 -2.40 2.19 19.59
CA ALA A 73 -2.25 1.57 20.90
C ALA A 73 -1.66 2.55 21.92
N ARG A 74 -0.64 3.30 21.57
CA ARG A 74 -0.02 4.35 22.42
C ARG A 74 -0.94 5.54 22.67
N LEU A 75 -1.87 5.80 21.76
CA LEU A 75 -2.94 6.78 21.96
C LEU A 75 -4.11 6.26 22.83
N GLY A 76 -4.04 5.00 23.28
CA GLY A 76 -4.99 4.42 24.22
C GLY A 76 -6.03 3.48 23.61
N ALA A 77 -5.96 3.16 22.32
CA ALA A 77 -6.82 2.15 21.73
C ALA A 77 -6.40 0.73 22.15
N LYS A 78 -7.37 -0.16 22.39
CA LYS A 78 -7.12 -1.60 22.45
C LYS A 78 -6.99 -2.13 21.02
N VAL A 79 -5.79 -2.53 20.61
CA VAL A 79 -5.49 -2.93 19.24
C VAL A 79 -5.36 -4.44 19.12
N THR A 80 -5.99 -5.02 18.09
CA THR A 80 -5.82 -6.42 17.68
C THR A 80 -5.40 -6.47 16.22
N ILE A 81 -4.24 -7.06 15.93
CA ILE A 81 -3.70 -7.26 14.58
C ILE A 81 -4.04 -8.67 14.11
N LEU A 82 -4.63 -8.77 12.92
CA LEU A 82 -4.82 -10.03 12.19
C LEU A 82 -3.76 -10.13 11.09
N ALA A 83 -2.77 -10.98 11.29
CA ALA A 83 -1.71 -11.27 10.35
C ALA A 83 -1.95 -12.60 9.67
N ARG A 84 -2.03 -12.60 8.32
CA ARG A 84 -2.19 -13.84 7.53
C ARG A 84 -1.03 -14.83 7.74
N SER A 85 0.16 -14.30 7.96
CA SER A 85 1.38 -15.01 8.29
C SER A 85 1.94 -14.45 9.60
N THR A 86 3.24 -14.27 9.71
CA THR A 86 3.91 -13.55 10.80
C THR A 86 3.95 -12.05 10.50
N LEU A 87 4.34 -11.25 11.49
CA LEU A 87 4.67 -9.85 11.24
C LEU A 87 5.95 -9.79 10.37
N PHE A 88 6.04 -8.78 9.50
CA PHE A 88 7.20 -8.62 8.59
C PHE A 88 7.60 -9.90 7.82
N PHE A 89 6.63 -10.69 7.39
CA PHE A 89 6.85 -12.02 6.77
C PHE A 89 7.79 -12.03 5.54
N ARG A 90 8.22 -10.88 5.05
CA ARG A 90 9.18 -10.72 3.94
C ARG A 90 10.59 -10.42 4.41
N GLU A 91 10.74 -10.11 5.68
CA GLU A 91 12.02 -9.79 6.31
C GLU A 91 12.60 -11.03 7.00
N ASP A 92 13.79 -10.89 7.62
CA ASP A 92 14.35 -11.94 8.45
C ASP A 92 13.33 -12.34 9.55
N PRO A 93 13.04 -13.63 9.75
CA PRO A 93 12.10 -14.09 10.77
C PRO A 93 12.39 -13.55 12.18
N ALA A 94 13.65 -13.35 12.53
CA ALA A 94 14.06 -12.79 13.83
C ALA A 94 13.51 -11.34 14.03
N ILE A 95 13.39 -10.57 12.97
CA ILE A 95 12.79 -9.22 13.01
C ILE A 95 11.30 -9.34 13.34
N GLY A 96 10.57 -10.21 12.65
CA GLY A 96 9.15 -10.44 12.89
C GLY A 96 8.87 -10.91 14.32
N GLU A 97 9.68 -11.85 14.83
CA GLU A 97 9.61 -12.36 16.20
C GLU A 97 9.85 -11.26 17.23
N ALA A 98 10.90 -10.45 17.05
CA ALA A 98 11.24 -9.36 17.97
C ALA A 98 10.14 -8.31 18.04
N VAL A 99 9.60 -7.88 16.89
CA VAL A 99 8.49 -6.91 16.82
C VAL A 99 7.22 -7.49 17.43
N THR A 100 6.91 -8.76 17.16
CA THR A 100 5.75 -9.44 17.76
C THR A 100 5.87 -9.46 19.29
N ALA A 101 7.05 -9.76 19.83
CA ALA A 101 7.29 -9.76 21.26
C ALA A 101 7.13 -8.35 21.86
N ALA A 102 7.71 -7.33 21.22
CA ALA A 102 7.59 -5.94 21.65
C ALA A 102 6.12 -5.47 21.66
N PHE A 103 5.37 -5.74 20.61
CA PHE A 103 3.95 -5.37 20.50
C PHE A 103 3.09 -6.04 21.58
N ARG A 104 3.33 -7.32 21.84
CA ARG A 104 2.64 -8.04 22.93
C ARG A 104 2.97 -7.47 24.32
N MET A 105 4.22 -7.03 24.56
CA MET A 105 4.58 -6.33 25.79
C MET A 105 3.90 -4.96 25.93
N GLU A 106 3.62 -4.26 24.82
CA GLU A 106 2.83 -3.02 24.82
C GLU A 106 1.31 -3.26 24.91
N GLY A 107 0.86 -4.51 25.04
CA GLY A 107 -0.55 -4.86 25.16
C GLY A 107 -1.30 -4.94 23.82
N ILE A 108 -0.61 -4.93 22.70
CA ILE A 108 -1.20 -5.16 21.38
C ILE A 108 -1.41 -6.66 21.20
N GLU A 109 -2.64 -7.06 20.89
CA GLU A 109 -2.95 -8.45 20.57
C GLU A 109 -2.52 -8.75 19.13
N VAL A 110 -1.58 -9.67 18.96
CA VAL A 110 -1.11 -10.13 17.65
C VAL A 110 -1.57 -11.55 17.39
N ARG A 111 -2.49 -11.71 16.43
CA ARG A 111 -3.02 -13.00 15.95
C ARG A 111 -2.35 -13.33 14.62
N GLU A 112 -1.24 -14.05 14.71
CA GLU A 112 -0.53 -14.58 13.55
C GLU A 112 -1.30 -15.73 12.91
N HIS A 113 -1.02 -16.05 11.64
CA HIS A 113 -1.70 -17.10 10.86
C HIS A 113 -3.23 -17.02 10.91
N THR A 114 -3.74 -15.79 11.05
CA THR A 114 -5.18 -15.53 11.23
C THR A 114 -5.69 -14.58 10.16
N GLN A 115 -6.76 -14.98 9.48
CA GLN A 115 -7.46 -14.17 8.48
C GLN A 115 -8.93 -14.03 8.87
N ALA A 116 -9.52 -12.89 8.54
CA ALA A 116 -10.96 -12.75 8.56
C ALA A 116 -11.56 -13.45 7.32
N SER A 117 -12.49 -14.36 7.53
CA SER A 117 -13.26 -15.00 6.47
C SER A 117 -14.49 -14.18 6.06
N GLN A 118 -14.94 -13.30 6.93
CA GLN A 118 -16.06 -12.39 6.69
C GLN A 118 -15.89 -11.15 7.56
N VAL A 119 -16.39 -10.00 7.08
CA VAL A 119 -16.51 -8.75 7.83
C VAL A 119 -17.93 -8.26 7.72
N ALA A 120 -18.52 -7.88 8.85
CA ALA A 120 -19.81 -7.23 8.92
C ALA A 120 -19.68 -5.92 9.72
N TYR A 121 -20.57 -4.97 9.44
CA TYR A 121 -20.72 -3.76 10.23
C TYR A 121 -22.15 -3.67 10.73
N ILE A 122 -22.31 -3.66 12.05
CA ILE A 122 -23.61 -3.63 12.71
C ILE A 122 -23.86 -2.21 13.16
N ASN A 123 -24.85 -1.56 12.55
CA ASN A 123 -25.33 -0.25 12.99
C ASN A 123 -26.04 -0.41 14.33
N GLY A 124 -25.63 0.34 15.34
CA GLY A 124 -26.25 0.38 16.66
C GLY A 124 -26.74 1.79 17.01
N GLU A 125 -27.31 1.96 18.22
CA GLU A 125 -27.54 3.29 18.78
C GLU A 125 -26.17 3.90 19.14
N GLY A 126 -25.65 4.79 18.27
CA GLY A 126 -24.33 5.39 18.35
C GLY A 126 -23.39 4.93 17.22
N ASP A 127 -22.09 4.90 17.50
CA ASP A 127 -21.07 4.37 16.56
C ASP A 127 -21.30 2.86 16.40
N GLY A 128 -21.42 2.39 15.15
CA GLY A 128 -21.60 0.96 14.86
C GLY A 128 -20.36 0.13 15.23
N GLU A 129 -20.47 -1.18 15.10
CA GLU A 129 -19.46 -2.16 15.48
C GLU A 129 -19.05 -3.04 14.29
N PHE A 130 -17.76 -3.22 14.08
CA PHE A 130 -17.23 -4.23 13.17
C PHE A 130 -17.22 -5.61 13.84
N VAL A 131 -17.67 -6.60 13.10
CA VAL A 131 -17.59 -8.02 13.47
C VAL A 131 -16.80 -8.76 12.42
N LEU A 132 -15.63 -9.28 12.80
CA LEU A 132 -14.76 -10.05 11.94
C LEU A 132 -14.85 -11.53 12.33
N THR A 133 -15.30 -12.37 11.41
CA THR A 133 -15.31 -13.82 11.60
C THR A 133 -13.95 -14.40 11.25
N THR A 134 -13.37 -15.17 12.14
CA THR A 134 -12.09 -15.87 11.95
C THR A 134 -12.20 -17.35 12.30
N ALA A 135 -11.20 -18.15 11.97
CA ALA A 135 -11.12 -19.56 12.37
C ALA A 135 -11.09 -19.74 13.92
N HIS A 136 -10.75 -18.67 14.67
CA HIS A 136 -10.64 -18.68 16.13
C HIS A 136 -11.82 -17.96 16.82
N GLY A 137 -12.93 -17.76 16.12
CA GLY A 137 -14.10 -17.06 16.60
C GLY A 137 -14.22 -15.63 16.08
N GLU A 138 -15.16 -14.87 16.65
CA GLU A 138 -15.41 -13.49 16.26
C GLU A 138 -14.46 -12.52 16.98
N LEU A 139 -14.04 -11.49 16.23
CA LEU A 139 -13.40 -10.30 16.77
C LEU A 139 -14.33 -9.10 16.56
N ARG A 140 -14.56 -8.34 17.62
CA ARG A 140 -15.39 -7.12 17.60
C ARG A 140 -14.56 -5.88 17.83
N ALA A 141 -14.78 -4.85 17.02
CA ALA A 141 -14.02 -3.59 17.09
C ALA A 141 -14.90 -2.39 16.69
N ASP A 142 -14.55 -1.22 17.20
CA ASP A 142 -15.26 0.03 16.88
C ASP A 142 -14.79 0.59 15.52
N LYS A 143 -13.54 0.34 15.17
CA LYS A 143 -12.97 0.67 13.85
C LYS A 143 -12.14 -0.49 13.31
N LEU A 144 -12.08 -0.58 11.98
CA LEU A 144 -11.31 -1.57 11.25
C LEU A 144 -10.33 -0.86 10.31
N LEU A 145 -9.03 -1.05 10.52
CA LEU A 145 -7.97 -0.60 9.61
C LEU A 145 -7.60 -1.73 8.65
N VAL A 146 -7.66 -1.47 7.36
CA VAL A 146 -7.21 -2.38 6.30
C VAL A 146 -5.90 -1.85 5.71
N ALA A 147 -4.80 -2.52 6.02
CA ALA A 147 -3.44 -2.15 5.61
C ALA A 147 -2.68 -3.37 5.06
N THR A 148 -3.24 -4.00 4.02
CA THR A 148 -2.75 -5.26 3.42
C THR A 148 -1.78 -5.05 2.26
N GLY A 149 -1.27 -3.85 2.08
CA GLY A 149 -0.37 -3.44 1.01
C GLY A 149 -0.98 -2.41 0.08
N ARG A 150 -0.34 -2.19 -1.06
CA ARG A 150 -0.75 -1.21 -2.07
C ARG A 150 -0.84 -1.87 -3.43
N ALA A 151 -1.76 -1.40 -4.27
CA ALA A 151 -1.97 -1.86 -5.65
C ALA A 151 -1.62 -0.72 -6.63
N PRO A 152 -0.89 -0.99 -7.70
CA PRO A 152 -0.55 0.01 -8.72
C PRO A 152 -1.79 0.60 -9.38
N ASN A 153 -1.79 1.91 -9.61
CA ASN A 153 -2.91 2.63 -10.25
C ASN A 153 -2.83 2.61 -11.79
N THR A 154 -2.66 1.44 -12.37
CA THR A 154 -2.44 1.24 -13.81
C THR A 154 -3.69 0.91 -14.60
N ARG A 155 -4.75 0.38 -13.95
CA ARG A 155 -5.96 -0.13 -14.61
C ARG A 155 -6.68 0.87 -15.52
N LYS A 156 -6.56 2.17 -15.23
CA LYS A 156 -7.23 3.25 -15.98
C LYS A 156 -6.35 3.85 -17.08
N LEU A 157 -5.15 3.32 -17.32
CA LEU A 157 -4.18 3.85 -18.28
C LEU A 157 -4.31 3.22 -19.67
N ALA A 158 -5.23 2.27 -19.86
CA ALA A 158 -5.43 1.54 -21.13
C ALA A 158 -4.11 0.97 -21.70
N LEU A 159 -3.26 0.41 -20.83
CA LEU A 159 -1.91 -0.06 -21.21
C LEU A 159 -1.95 -1.23 -22.20
N ASP A 160 -3.03 -2.00 -22.20
CA ASP A 160 -3.24 -3.08 -23.18
C ASP A 160 -3.15 -2.58 -24.64
N ALA A 161 -3.60 -1.34 -24.89
CA ALA A 161 -3.52 -0.71 -26.20
C ALA A 161 -2.09 -0.29 -26.60
N THR A 162 -1.17 -0.26 -25.63
CA THR A 162 0.22 0.18 -25.87
C THR A 162 1.21 -0.96 -26.03
N GLY A 163 0.86 -2.16 -25.59
CA GLY A 163 1.76 -3.31 -25.54
C GLY A 163 2.75 -3.29 -24.35
N VAL A 164 2.52 -2.43 -23.35
CA VAL A 164 3.33 -2.38 -22.14
C VAL A 164 3.06 -3.63 -21.28
N THR A 165 4.15 -4.30 -20.87
CA THR A 165 4.07 -5.50 -20.02
C THR A 165 3.76 -5.12 -18.58
N LEU A 166 2.81 -5.84 -17.96
CA LEU A 166 2.45 -5.71 -16.56
C LEU A 166 2.79 -6.97 -15.78
N THR A 167 3.07 -6.82 -14.49
CA THR A 167 3.11 -7.95 -13.56
C THR A 167 1.70 -8.51 -13.33
N PRO A 168 1.55 -9.73 -12.75
CA PRO A 168 0.23 -10.25 -12.36
C PRO A 168 -0.54 -9.34 -11.40
N GLN A 169 0.16 -8.49 -10.63
CA GLN A 169 -0.41 -7.51 -9.72
C GLN A 169 -0.77 -6.19 -10.41
N GLY A 170 -0.45 -6.05 -11.70
CA GLY A 170 -0.75 -4.88 -12.52
C GLY A 170 0.31 -3.78 -12.47
N ALA A 171 1.49 -4.01 -11.89
CA ALA A 171 2.60 -3.07 -11.95
C ALA A 171 3.26 -3.07 -13.34
N ILE A 172 3.72 -1.90 -13.77
CA ILE A 172 4.46 -1.77 -15.04
C ILE A 172 5.86 -2.36 -14.85
N VAL A 173 6.22 -3.33 -15.70
CA VAL A 173 7.57 -3.92 -15.73
C VAL A 173 8.52 -2.94 -16.42
N ILE A 174 9.65 -2.65 -15.78
CA ILE A 174 10.68 -1.74 -16.29
C ILE A 174 12.07 -2.36 -16.19
N ASP A 175 12.97 -1.89 -17.07
CA ASP A 175 14.40 -2.15 -16.96
C ASP A 175 15.10 -1.21 -15.95
N PRO A 176 16.39 -1.40 -15.63
CA PRO A 176 17.13 -0.47 -14.78
C PRO A 176 17.19 0.98 -15.31
N GLY A 177 16.97 1.18 -16.59
CA GLY A 177 16.87 2.50 -17.24
C GLY A 177 15.47 3.11 -17.22
N MET A 178 14.52 2.50 -16.50
CA MET A 178 13.12 2.92 -16.42
C MET A 178 12.33 2.75 -17.73
N ARG A 179 12.83 1.99 -18.72
CA ARG A 179 12.12 1.69 -19.96
C ARG A 179 11.14 0.55 -19.73
N THR A 180 9.98 0.66 -20.32
CA THR A 180 9.00 -0.45 -20.37
C THR A 180 9.36 -1.43 -21.49
N SER A 181 8.54 -2.45 -21.73
CA SER A 181 8.64 -3.30 -22.91
C SER A 181 8.45 -2.57 -24.24
N VAL A 182 8.01 -1.31 -24.21
CA VAL A 182 7.85 -0.44 -25.38
C VAL A 182 8.91 0.65 -25.31
N GLU A 183 9.86 0.66 -26.23
CA GLU A 183 11.12 1.39 -26.20
C GLU A 183 11.00 2.89 -25.88
N HIS A 184 9.93 3.56 -26.35
CA HIS A 184 9.71 4.98 -26.15
C HIS A 184 8.78 5.32 -24.96
N ILE A 185 8.40 4.31 -24.16
CA ILE A 185 7.57 4.48 -22.97
C ILE A 185 8.41 4.17 -21.73
N TYR A 186 8.41 5.10 -20.79
CA TYR A 186 9.11 5.01 -19.52
C TYR A 186 8.10 5.07 -18.36
N ALA A 187 8.42 4.42 -17.26
CA ALA A 187 7.61 4.49 -16.05
C ALA A 187 8.50 4.59 -14.81
N ALA A 188 8.02 5.29 -13.77
CA ALA A 188 8.72 5.46 -12.52
C ALA A 188 7.73 5.60 -11.36
N GLY A 189 8.16 5.20 -10.15
CA GLY A 189 7.37 5.29 -8.93
C GLY A 189 6.47 4.08 -8.70
N ASP A 190 5.49 4.21 -7.80
CA ASP A 190 4.69 3.10 -7.24
C ASP A 190 3.81 2.36 -8.27
N CYS A 191 3.66 2.90 -9.48
CA CYS A 191 2.98 2.20 -10.58
C CYS A 191 3.85 1.12 -11.22
N THR A 192 5.12 1.02 -10.86
CA THR A 192 6.09 0.05 -11.37
C THR A 192 6.28 -1.11 -10.38
N ASP A 193 7.08 -2.09 -10.78
CA ASP A 193 7.49 -3.23 -9.94
C ASP A 193 8.61 -2.89 -8.94
N GLN A 194 9.01 -1.62 -8.85
CA GLN A 194 10.05 -1.15 -7.93
C GLN A 194 9.53 -0.94 -6.50
N PRO A 195 10.41 -0.90 -5.48
CA PRO A 195 10.03 -0.59 -4.11
C PRO A 195 9.30 0.76 -3.98
N GLN A 196 8.19 0.75 -3.22
CA GLN A 196 7.26 1.87 -3.11
C GLN A 196 7.74 2.88 -2.04
N PHE A 197 8.80 3.63 -2.36
CA PHE A 197 9.34 4.70 -1.53
C PHE A 197 9.47 6.00 -2.34
N VAL A 198 9.20 7.13 -1.68
CA VAL A 198 9.27 8.46 -2.31
C VAL A 198 10.64 8.73 -2.93
N TYR A 199 11.72 8.39 -2.26
CA TYR A 199 13.09 8.58 -2.76
C TYR A 199 13.42 7.63 -3.92
N VAL A 200 12.86 6.42 -3.96
CA VAL A 200 12.98 5.53 -5.13
C VAL A 200 12.25 6.11 -6.32
N ALA A 201 11.02 6.60 -6.12
CA ALA A 201 10.25 7.25 -7.18
C ALA A 201 10.97 8.48 -7.75
N ALA A 202 11.54 9.33 -6.89
CA ALA A 202 12.30 10.50 -7.29
C ALA A 202 13.57 10.13 -8.07
N ALA A 203 14.33 9.15 -7.57
CA ALA A 203 15.53 8.65 -8.23
C ALA A 203 15.21 8.01 -9.59
N ALA A 204 14.16 7.21 -9.68
CA ALA A 204 13.68 6.58 -10.90
C ALA A 204 13.21 7.62 -11.93
N GLY A 205 12.41 8.61 -11.50
CA GLY A 205 11.95 9.69 -12.36
C GLY A 205 13.09 10.51 -12.98
N THR A 206 14.13 10.79 -12.19
CA THR A 206 15.34 11.47 -12.71
C THR A 206 16.03 10.65 -13.78
N ARG A 207 16.17 9.33 -13.58
CA ARG A 207 16.82 8.44 -14.57
C ARG A 207 15.97 8.28 -15.82
N ALA A 208 14.67 8.15 -15.66
CA ALA A 208 13.76 8.16 -16.80
C ALA A 208 13.93 9.43 -17.65
N ALA A 209 13.99 10.62 -17.03
CA ALA A 209 14.17 11.88 -17.73
C ALA A 209 15.51 11.96 -18.50
N ILE A 210 16.60 11.51 -17.87
CA ILE A 210 17.93 11.43 -18.53
C ILE A 210 17.86 10.52 -19.75
N ASN A 211 17.27 9.34 -19.62
CA ASN A 211 17.22 8.35 -20.70
C ASN A 211 16.27 8.77 -21.83
N MET A 212 15.19 9.46 -21.52
CA MET A 212 14.27 10.04 -22.51
C MET A 212 14.93 11.11 -23.38
N THR A 213 16.00 11.72 -22.89
CA THR A 213 16.77 12.77 -23.61
C THR A 213 18.06 12.24 -24.22
N GLY A 214 18.23 10.93 -24.33
CA GLY A 214 19.36 10.28 -24.99
C GLY A 214 20.52 9.92 -24.05
N GLY A 215 20.36 10.02 -22.75
CA GLY A 215 21.34 9.54 -21.77
C GLY A 215 21.24 8.05 -21.51
N ASP A 216 22.12 7.56 -20.62
CA ASP A 216 22.17 6.15 -20.19
C ASP A 216 22.39 6.10 -18.67
N ALA A 217 21.31 6.26 -17.91
CA ALA A 217 21.31 6.25 -16.46
C ALA A 217 20.54 5.04 -15.92
N ALA A 218 21.16 4.28 -15.01
CA ALA A 218 20.54 3.11 -14.37
C ALA A 218 20.18 3.39 -12.91
N LEU A 219 19.07 2.84 -12.45
CA LEU A 219 18.70 2.81 -11.03
C LEU A 219 19.41 1.65 -10.36
N ASN A 220 20.15 1.95 -9.30
CA ASN A 220 20.78 0.95 -8.43
C ASN A 220 20.21 1.09 -7.02
N LEU A 221 19.58 0.04 -6.52
CA LEU A 221 18.93 -0.02 -5.21
C LEU A 221 19.71 -0.89 -4.20
N THR A 222 20.95 -1.28 -4.49
CA THR A 222 21.75 -2.16 -3.62
C THR A 222 21.92 -1.60 -2.20
N ALA A 223 22.04 -0.28 -2.07
CA ALA A 223 22.19 0.40 -0.77
C ALA A 223 20.92 1.20 -0.39
N MET A 224 19.74 0.72 -0.81
CA MET A 224 18.48 1.40 -0.49
C MET A 224 18.17 1.29 1.01
N PRO A 225 18.03 2.41 1.73
CA PRO A 225 17.57 2.36 3.12
C PRO A 225 16.07 1.97 3.16
N ALA A 226 15.70 1.15 4.14
CA ALA A 226 14.31 0.86 4.48
C ALA A 226 14.13 1.05 5.98
N VAL A 227 13.24 1.94 6.37
CA VAL A 227 12.99 2.27 7.78
C VAL A 227 11.54 2.01 8.10
N VAL A 228 11.30 1.45 9.28
CA VAL A 228 9.97 1.27 9.87
C VAL A 228 9.96 2.01 11.19
N PHE A 229 8.95 2.87 11.37
CA PHE A 229 8.82 3.70 12.58
C PHE A 229 8.03 2.93 13.65
N THR A 230 8.65 1.91 14.21
CA THR A 230 8.23 1.21 15.43
C THR A 230 9.37 1.29 16.46
N ASP A 231 9.06 1.50 17.72
CA ASP A 231 10.09 1.52 18.81
C ASP A 231 10.22 0.15 19.46
#